data_c4d8b84c89cd6ed05fdcf706e11b7414
#
_entry.id   c4d8b84c89cd6ed05fdcf706e11b7414
#
_cell.length_a   1.000
_cell.length_b   1.000
_cell.length_c   1.000
_cell.angle_alpha   90.00
_cell.angle_beta   90.00
_cell.angle_gamma   90.00
#
_symmetry.space_group_name_H-M   'P 1'
#
loop_
_entity.id
_entity.type
_entity.pdbx_description
1 polymer ?
#
loop_
_entity_poly.entity_id
_entity_poly.type
_entity_poly.pdbx_seq_one_letter_code
_entity_poly.pdbx_strand_id
1 'polypeptide(L)'
;MKSNINIEKILEKVPDYQQFYDTDELNEQSFRLAREYPELVEIKEIGHSKMGKPIYCLKIGNGDKTALAYGTPHPNEPIGSMMLDALCNILVGDPELLQELGFTWYIIKSSDIDGLDRNKGWLKGPYTITNYQRNFFRPAFYQQVEWSFPVQYKKYQFDQPVPETRCIMELMERIRPDFIYSLHN
;
A
#
# COMPACT_ATOMS: atom_id res chain seq x y z
N MET A 1 0.86 8.33 -29.12
CA MET A 1 1.77 9.39 -28.61
C MET A 1 2.94 8.71 -27.93
N LYS A 2 4.19 9.15 -28.18
CA LYS A 2 5.33 8.65 -27.41
C LYS A 2 5.24 9.33 -26.04
N SER A 3 5.20 8.57 -24.95
CA SER A 3 5.29 9.11 -23.59
C SER A 3 6.63 9.85 -23.43
N ASN A 4 6.58 11.07 -22.91
CA ASN A 4 7.78 11.86 -22.59
C ASN A 4 8.27 11.59 -21.15
N ILE A 5 7.74 10.57 -20.49
CA ILE A 5 8.08 10.23 -19.11
C ILE A 5 9.56 9.84 -19.04
N ASN A 6 10.34 10.63 -18.30
CA ASN A 6 11.74 10.35 -18.03
C ASN A 6 11.85 9.62 -16.69
N ILE A 7 12.05 8.30 -16.76
CA ILE A 7 12.13 7.43 -15.58
C ILE A 7 13.32 7.80 -14.68
N GLU A 8 14.47 8.19 -15.25
CA GLU A 8 15.66 8.57 -14.47
C GLU A 8 15.36 9.77 -13.55
N LYS A 9 14.70 10.81 -14.12
CA LYS A 9 14.26 11.97 -13.32
C LYS A 9 13.23 11.63 -12.25
N ILE A 10 12.41 10.62 -12.48
CA ILE A 10 11.46 10.14 -11.47
C ILE A 10 12.21 9.43 -10.34
N LEU A 11 13.17 8.58 -10.67
CA LEU A 11 13.97 7.87 -9.69
C LEU A 11 14.81 8.80 -8.81
N GLU A 12 15.29 9.94 -9.34
CA GLU A 12 15.99 10.98 -8.56
C GLU A 12 15.11 11.61 -7.46
N LYS A 13 13.77 11.50 -7.57
CA LYS A 13 12.82 12.02 -6.57
C LYS A 13 12.53 11.04 -5.43
N VAL A 14 13.01 9.79 -5.53
CA VAL A 14 12.82 8.80 -4.47
C VAL A 14 13.67 9.21 -3.27
N PRO A 15 13.07 9.34 -2.06
CA PRO A 15 13.81 9.69 -0.86
C PRO A 15 14.87 8.64 -0.51
N ASP A 16 16.01 9.11 0.05
CA ASP A 16 17.03 8.21 0.61
C ASP A 16 16.58 7.70 1.98
N TYR A 17 15.73 6.69 1.99
CA TYR A 17 15.19 6.08 3.20
C TYR A 17 16.27 5.33 3.96
N GLN A 18 16.49 5.72 5.22
CA GLN A 18 17.46 5.09 6.12
C GLN A 18 16.84 3.95 6.96
N GLN A 19 15.53 3.94 7.07
CA GLN A 19 14.76 2.97 7.85
C GLN A 19 13.42 2.69 7.18
N PHE A 20 12.84 1.54 7.46
CA PHE A 20 11.46 1.26 7.04
C PHE A 20 10.47 2.00 7.96
N TYR A 21 9.42 2.52 7.37
CA TYR A 21 8.32 3.11 8.13
C TYR A 21 7.43 2.01 8.74
N ASP A 22 6.99 2.25 9.97
CA ASP A 22 5.94 1.46 10.60
C ASP A 22 4.55 2.02 10.21
N THR A 23 3.49 1.38 10.71
CA THR A 23 2.11 1.76 10.39
C THR A 23 1.79 3.19 10.78
N ASP A 24 2.26 3.66 11.93
CA ASP A 24 1.96 5.01 12.43
C ASP A 24 2.64 6.07 11.56
N GLU A 25 3.91 5.84 11.18
CA GLU A 25 4.65 6.71 10.28
C GLU A 25 4.04 6.76 8.87
N LEU A 26 3.63 5.61 8.31
CA LEU A 26 2.95 5.56 7.01
C LEU A 26 1.63 6.33 7.01
N ASN A 27 0.87 6.24 8.11
CA ASN A 27 -0.36 6.97 8.29
C ASN A 27 -0.10 8.48 8.45
N GLU A 28 0.90 8.86 9.24
CA GLU A 28 1.30 10.26 9.41
C GLU A 28 1.67 10.90 8.07
N GLN A 29 2.50 10.23 7.25
CA GLN A 29 2.81 10.68 5.90
C GLN A 29 1.56 10.81 5.03
N SER A 30 0.61 9.90 5.16
CA SER A 30 -0.64 9.95 4.40
C SER A 30 -1.50 11.13 4.80
N PHE A 31 -1.66 11.38 6.10
CA PHE A 31 -2.39 12.55 6.61
C PHE A 31 -1.69 13.87 6.27
N ARG A 32 -0.35 13.89 6.27
CA ARG A 32 0.43 15.06 5.84
C ARG A 32 0.11 15.42 4.40
N LEU A 33 0.16 14.44 3.48
CA LEU A 33 -0.14 14.67 2.06
C LEU A 33 -1.58 15.21 1.86
N ALA A 34 -2.56 14.65 2.56
CA ALA A 34 -3.94 15.13 2.46
C ALA A 34 -4.12 16.57 2.98
N ARG A 35 -3.33 16.99 3.99
CA ARG A 35 -3.35 18.38 4.49
C ARG A 35 -2.62 19.34 3.56
N GLU A 36 -1.47 18.92 2.99
CA GLU A 36 -0.64 19.77 2.13
C GLU A 36 -1.21 19.93 0.73
N TYR A 37 -1.94 18.91 0.22
CA TYR A 37 -2.47 18.86 -1.14
C TYR A 37 -3.98 18.53 -1.16
N PRO A 38 -4.84 19.31 -0.48
CA PRO A 38 -6.27 18.94 -0.30
C PRO A 38 -7.07 18.87 -1.60
N GLU A 39 -6.62 19.55 -2.67
CA GLU A 39 -7.25 19.49 -3.99
C GLU A 39 -6.86 18.25 -4.81
N LEU A 40 -5.77 17.59 -4.45
CA LEU A 40 -5.25 16.42 -5.17
C LEU A 40 -5.41 15.12 -4.39
N VAL A 41 -5.40 15.20 -3.06
CA VAL A 41 -5.34 14.04 -2.17
C VAL A 41 -6.52 13.99 -1.24
N GLU A 42 -7.30 12.92 -1.35
CA GLU A 42 -8.33 12.55 -0.40
C GLU A 42 -7.86 11.30 0.37
N ILE A 43 -8.01 11.31 1.70
CA ILE A 43 -7.75 10.12 2.52
C ILE A 43 -9.06 9.61 3.11
N LYS A 44 -9.29 8.30 3.03
CA LYS A 44 -10.47 7.63 3.58
C LYS A 44 -10.07 6.40 4.38
N GLU A 45 -10.73 6.22 5.49
CA GLU A 45 -10.79 4.93 6.16
C GLU A 45 -11.67 3.99 5.32
N ILE A 46 -11.13 2.83 4.95
CA ILE A 46 -11.81 1.82 4.14
C ILE A 46 -12.27 0.61 4.94
N GLY A 47 -11.93 0.56 6.21
CA GLY A 47 -12.30 -0.48 7.17
C GLY A 47 -11.23 -0.67 8.23
N HIS A 48 -11.28 -1.83 8.90
CA HIS A 48 -10.41 -2.13 10.04
C HIS A 48 -9.69 -3.46 9.87
N SER A 49 -8.50 -3.54 10.45
CA SER A 49 -7.74 -4.77 10.57
C SER A 49 -8.39 -5.76 11.55
N LYS A 50 -7.86 -6.97 11.61
CA LYS A 50 -8.28 -8.00 12.57
C LYS A 50 -8.18 -7.54 14.02
N MET A 51 -7.24 -6.66 14.36
CA MET A 51 -7.09 -6.07 15.70
C MET A 51 -7.86 -4.76 15.87
N GLY A 52 -8.70 -4.38 14.92
CA GLY A 52 -9.55 -3.19 14.99
C GLY A 52 -8.83 -1.88 14.66
N LYS A 53 -7.65 -1.90 14.03
CA LYS A 53 -6.95 -0.70 13.59
C LYS A 53 -7.51 -0.21 12.25
N PRO A 54 -7.66 1.11 12.06
CA PRO A 54 -8.18 1.65 10.81
C PRO A 54 -7.20 1.44 9.64
N ILE A 55 -7.73 1.03 8.50
CA ILE A 55 -7.00 0.91 7.23
C ILE A 55 -7.36 2.11 6.37
N TYR A 56 -6.34 2.86 5.94
CA TYR A 56 -6.53 4.07 5.14
C TYR A 56 -6.18 3.83 3.67
N CYS A 57 -6.95 4.47 2.80
CA CYS A 57 -6.70 4.56 1.38
C CYS A 57 -6.59 6.03 0.97
N LEU A 58 -5.51 6.38 0.27
CA LEU A 58 -5.38 7.66 -0.40
C LEU A 58 -5.99 7.57 -1.80
N LYS A 59 -6.75 8.59 -2.17
CA LYS A 59 -7.12 8.83 -3.55
C LYS A 59 -6.30 10.03 -4.05
N ILE A 60 -5.53 9.85 -5.12
CA ILE A 60 -4.67 10.89 -5.69
C ILE A 60 -5.01 11.09 -7.16
N GLY A 61 -5.26 12.35 -7.54
CA GLY A 61 -5.57 12.73 -8.91
C GLY A 61 -7.03 12.48 -9.31
N ASN A 62 -7.32 12.75 -10.58
CA ASN A 62 -8.66 12.71 -11.17
C ASN A 62 -8.65 12.26 -12.65
N GLY A 63 -7.70 11.41 -13.02
CA GLY A 63 -7.62 10.84 -14.38
C GLY A 63 -8.80 9.90 -14.68
N ASP A 64 -9.02 9.65 -15.97
CA ASP A 64 -10.15 8.84 -16.46
C ASP A 64 -10.02 7.35 -16.16
N LYS A 65 -8.79 6.87 -15.95
CA LYS A 65 -8.49 5.50 -15.57
C LYS A 65 -8.29 5.38 -14.07
N THR A 66 -8.57 4.21 -13.53
CA THR A 66 -8.44 3.94 -12.10
C THR A 66 -7.36 2.91 -11.83
N ALA A 67 -6.41 3.27 -10.97
CA ALA A 67 -5.36 2.36 -10.49
C ALA A 67 -5.54 2.08 -9.00
N LEU A 68 -5.41 0.82 -8.60
CA LEU A 68 -5.32 0.40 -7.21
C LEU A 68 -3.93 -0.14 -6.95
N ALA A 69 -3.25 0.39 -5.94
CA ALA A 69 -1.98 -0.16 -5.48
C ALA A 69 -2.00 -0.38 -3.95
N TYR A 70 -1.52 -1.53 -3.51
CA TYR A 70 -1.40 -1.79 -2.08
C TYR A 70 -0.07 -2.47 -1.75
N GLY A 71 0.50 -2.05 -0.63
CA GLY A 71 1.78 -2.55 -0.13
C GLY A 71 1.59 -3.47 1.07
N THR A 72 2.66 -4.17 1.41
CA THR A 72 2.76 -5.04 2.59
C THR A 72 1.60 -6.03 2.73
N PRO A 73 1.23 -6.78 1.66
CA PRO A 73 0.32 -7.90 1.81
C PRO A 73 0.96 -9.04 2.61
N HIS A 74 2.29 -9.04 2.66
CA HIS A 74 3.12 -9.83 3.56
C HIS A 74 3.85 -8.88 4.52
N PRO A 75 3.61 -8.96 5.81
CA PRO A 75 4.03 -7.93 6.77
C PRO A 75 5.54 -7.86 7.02
N ASN A 76 6.29 -8.86 6.59
CA ASN A 76 7.75 -8.87 6.60
C ASN A 76 8.39 -8.30 5.33
N GLU A 77 7.59 -7.74 4.41
CA GLU A 77 8.01 -7.18 3.13
C GLU A 77 7.68 -5.67 3.07
N PRO A 78 8.34 -4.82 3.88
CA PRO A 78 7.96 -3.41 4.03
C PRO A 78 8.34 -2.54 2.83
N ILE A 79 9.16 -3.05 1.89
CA ILE A 79 9.61 -2.26 0.73
C ILE A 79 8.45 -1.78 -0.13
N GLY A 80 7.39 -2.58 -0.28
CA GLY A 80 6.20 -2.19 -1.02
C GLY A 80 5.51 -0.95 -0.43
N SER A 81 5.45 -0.84 0.91
CA SER A 81 4.93 0.34 1.60
C SER A 81 5.80 1.58 1.36
N MET A 82 7.13 1.42 1.38
CA MET A 82 8.07 2.50 1.10
C MET A 82 7.98 2.97 -0.35
N MET A 83 7.84 2.04 -1.30
CA MET A 83 7.62 2.37 -2.71
C MET A 83 6.33 3.17 -2.92
N LEU A 84 5.25 2.80 -2.23
CA LEU A 84 3.99 3.53 -2.31
C LEU A 84 4.06 4.89 -1.63
N ASP A 85 4.81 5.01 -0.53
CA ASP A 85 5.06 6.31 0.08
C ASP A 85 5.82 7.25 -0.88
N ALA A 86 6.89 6.76 -1.51
CA ALA A 86 7.63 7.49 -2.52
C ALA A 86 6.74 7.87 -3.72
N LEU A 87 5.94 6.92 -4.24
CA LEU A 87 5.02 7.15 -5.33
C LEU A 87 4.02 8.26 -5.00
N CYS A 88 3.40 8.24 -3.81
CA CYS A 88 2.48 9.30 -3.39
C CYS A 88 3.14 10.68 -3.42
N ASN A 89 4.35 10.80 -2.85
CA ASN A 89 5.10 12.07 -2.86
C ASN A 89 5.46 12.52 -4.28
N ILE A 90 5.85 11.61 -5.17
CA ILE A 90 6.16 11.90 -6.57
C ILE A 90 4.92 12.40 -7.32
N LEU A 91 3.78 11.72 -7.16
CA LEU A 91 2.54 12.08 -7.86
C LEU A 91 2.02 13.46 -7.47
N VAL A 92 2.08 13.82 -6.18
CA VAL A 92 1.63 15.14 -5.72
C VAL A 92 2.64 16.25 -6.03
N GLY A 93 3.94 15.91 -6.07
CA GLY A 93 5.03 16.84 -6.38
C GLY A 93 5.25 17.09 -7.88
N ASP A 94 4.57 16.33 -8.75
CA ASP A 94 4.67 16.47 -10.21
C ASP A 94 3.29 16.37 -10.88
N PRO A 95 2.53 17.48 -10.91
CA PRO A 95 1.21 17.50 -11.51
C PRO A 95 1.20 17.18 -13.02
N GLU A 96 2.27 17.48 -13.73
CA GLU A 96 2.40 17.17 -15.17
C GLU A 96 2.51 15.64 -15.36
N LEU A 97 3.34 14.98 -14.57
CA LEU A 97 3.44 13.53 -14.55
C LEU A 97 2.11 12.87 -14.19
N LEU A 98 1.44 13.36 -13.13
CA LEU A 98 0.15 12.84 -12.70
C LEU A 98 -0.90 12.94 -13.83
N GLN A 99 -0.93 14.06 -14.53
CA GLN A 99 -1.81 14.27 -15.69
C GLN A 99 -1.43 13.36 -16.87
N GLU A 100 -0.14 13.21 -17.19
CA GLU A 100 0.34 12.37 -18.30
C GLU A 100 0.02 10.88 -18.06
N LEU A 101 0.10 10.40 -16.81
CA LEU A 101 -0.27 9.05 -16.43
C LEU A 101 -1.77 8.78 -16.62
N GLY A 102 -2.63 9.79 -16.44
CA GLY A 102 -4.05 9.72 -16.71
C GLY A 102 -4.85 8.83 -15.75
N PHE A 103 -4.33 8.58 -14.55
CA PHE A 103 -4.98 7.74 -13.54
C PHE A 103 -5.52 8.55 -12.37
N THR A 104 -6.65 8.08 -11.83
CA THR A 104 -7.03 8.28 -10.44
C THR A 104 -6.45 7.13 -9.62
N TRP A 105 -5.50 7.44 -8.74
CA TRP A 105 -4.80 6.45 -7.93
C TRP A 105 -5.52 6.21 -6.62
N TYR A 106 -5.75 4.94 -6.28
CA TYR A 106 -6.16 4.50 -4.95
C TYR A 106 -5.01 3.72 -4.34
N ILE A 107 -4.47 4.21 -3.22
CA ILE A 107 -3.23 3.69 -2.64
C ILE A 107 -3.45 3.31 -1.17
N ILE A 108 -3.22 2.03 -0.85
CA ILE A 108 -3.18 1.50 0.50
C ILE A 108 -1.72 1.23 0.82
N LYS A 109 -1.06 2.11 1.57
CA LYS A 109 0.39 1.98 1.82
C LYS A 109 0.75 0.71 2.57
N SER A 110 -0.10 0.23 3.48
CA SER A 110 0.07 -1.07 4.14
C SER A 110 -1.27 -1.78 4.26
N SER A 111 -1.36 -3.00 3.77
CA SER A 111 -2.58 -3.81 3.82
C SER A 111 -2.62 -4.73 5.04
N ASP A 112 -1.49 -5.34 5.46
CA ASP A 112 -1.38 -6.09 6.73
C ASP A 112 -0.74 -5.21 7.82
N ILE A 113 -1.52 -4.25 8.34
CA ILE A 113 -1.04 -3.30 9.35
C ILE A 113 -0.75 -3.95 10.70
N ASP A 114 -1.50 -4.97 11.08
CA ASP A 114 -1.28 -5.71 12.32
C ASP A 114 0.01 -6.51 12.26
N GLY A 115 0.26 -7.14 11.13
CA GLY A 115 1.47 -7.89 10.89
C GLY A 115 2.70 -6.99 10.77
N LEU A 116 2.59 -5.82 10.12
CA LEU A 116 3.67 -4.84 10.02
C LEU A 116 4.08 -4.36 11.43
N ASP A 117 3.12 -4.06 12.29
CA ASP A 117 3.40 -3.66 13.67
C ASP A 117 4.11 -4.74 14.48
N ARG A 118 3.84 -6.02 14.19
CA ARG A 118 4.56 -7.14 14.82
C ARG A 118 6.01 -7.26 14.34
N ASN A 119 6.35 -6.65 13.21
CA ASN A 119 7.70 -6.58 12.68
C ASN A 119 8.49 -5.34 13.16
N LYS A 120 7.89 -4.43 13.95
CA LYS A 120 8.53 -3.18 14.42
C LYS A 120 9.90 -3.39 15.05
N GLY A 121 10.14 -4.54 15.70
CA GLY A 121 11.42 -4.83 16.35
C GLY A 121 12.62 -4.92 15.42
N TRP A 122 12.43 -5.07 14.10
CA TRP A 122 13.53 -5.07 13.14
C TRP A 122 13.46 -3.95 12.09
N LEU A 123 12.29 -3.32 11.89
CA LEU A 123 12.09 -2.26 10.87
C LEU A 123 13.03 -1.05 11.05
N LYS A 124 13.44 -0.78 12.26
CA LYS A 124 14.33 0.34 12.62
C LYS A 124 15.80 -0.09 12.81
N GLY A 125 16.11 -1.33 12.51
CA GLY A 125 17.44 -1.89 12.73
C GLY A 125 17.68 -2.32 14.19
N PRO A 126 18.88 -2.80 14.50
CA PRO A 126 19.98 -3.04 13.56
C PRO A 126 19.60 -4.15 12.54
N TYR A 127 19.97 -3.93 11.27
CA TYR A 127 19.68 -4.87 10.19
C TYR A 127 20.64 -6.06 10.21
N THR A 128 20.46 -6.94 11.18
CA THR A 128 21.22 -8.18 11.35
C THR A 128 20.30 -9.38 11.24
N ILE A 129 20.84 -10.52 10.81
CA ILE A 129 20.10 -11.79 10.73
C ILE A 129 19.47 -12.12 12.09
N THR A 130 20.22 -11.97 13.18
CA THR A 130 19.74 -12.27 14.55
C THR A 130 18.57 -11.39 14.95
N ASN A 131 18.65 -10.06 14.68
CA ASN A 131 17.54 -9.15 15.01
C ASN A 131 16.30 -9.46 14.17
N TYR A 132 16.49 -9.68 12.87
CA TYR A 132 15.40 -10.08 11.98
C TYR A 132 14.71 -11.36 12.46
N GLN A 133 15.48 -12.42 12.73
CA GLN A 133 14.92 -13.71 13.17
C GLN A 133 14.16 -13.62 14.51
N ARG A 134 14.60 -12.76 15.44
CA ARG A 134 13.94 -12.56 16.74
C ARG A 134 12.63 -11.82 16.64
N ASN A 135 12.49 -10.94 15.66
CA ASN A 135 11.37 -10.01 15.54
C ASN A 135 10.53 -10.25 14.27
N PHE A 136 10.89 -11.29 13.49
CA PHE A 136 10.16 -11.67 12.30
C PHE A 136 8.77 -12.17 12.64
N PHE A 137 7.78 -11.64 11.92
CA PHE A 137 6.41 -12.15 11.94
C PHE A 137 5.86 -12.26 10.53
N ARG A 138 5.25 -13.39 10.23
CA ARG A 138 4.41 -13.61 9.06
C ARG A 138 3.26 -14.52 9.46
N PRO A 139 1.99 -14.17 9.19
CA PRO A 139 0.85 -15.01 9.56
C PRO A 139 0.83 -16.31 8.73
N ALA A 140 0.07 -17.30 9.20
CA ALA A 140 -0.18 -18.52 8.44
C ALA A 140 -0.80 -18.21 7.08
N PHE A 141 -0.56 -19.07 6.10
CA PHE A 141 -0.97 -18.91 4.70
C PHE A 141 -2.39 -18.33 4.52
N TYR A 142 -3.40 -18.98 5.07
CA TYR A 142 -4.81 -18.55 4.95
C TYR A 142 -5.18 -17.32 5.79
N GLN A 143 -4.25 -16.79 6.56
CA GLN A 143 -4.40 -15.57 7.35
C GLN A 143 -3.67 -14.38 6.72
N GLN A 144 -3.03 -14.58 5.58
CA GLN A 144 -2.38 -13.52 4.82
C GLN A 144 -3.41 -12.84 3.90
N VAL A 145 -3.25 -11.54 3.70
CA VAL A 145 -4.18 -10.71 2.92
C VAL A 145 -4.42 -11.31 1.54
N GLU A 146 -3.38 -11.58 0.76
CA GLU A 146 -3.52 -12.07 -0.61
C GLU A 146 -4.03 -13.50 -0.73
N TRP A 147 -3.77 -14.33 0.27
CA TRP A 147 -4.17 -15.73 0.24
C TRP A 147 -5.55 -16.00 0.83
N SER A 148 -6.22 -14.97 1.29
CA SER A 148 -7.56 -15.11 1.87
C SER A 148 -8.69 -14.56 1.00
N PHE A 149 -8.43 -14.20 -0.27
CA PHE A 149 -9.49 -13.91 -1.21
C PHE A 149 -10.38 -15.14 -1.41
N PRO A 150 -11.71 -14.97 -1.42
CA PRO A 150 -12.62 -16.07 -1.68
C PRO A 150 -12.36 -16.70 -3.05
N VAL A 151 -12.38 -18.03 -3.08
CA VAL A 151 -12.16 -18.76 -4.31
C VAL A 151 -13.08 -20.00 -4.36
N GLN A 152 -13.65 -20.24 -5.51
CA GLN A 152 -14.35 -21.48 -5.84
C GLN A 152 -13.75 -22.07 -7.10
N TYR A 153 -13.16 -23.26 -6.98
CA TYR A 153 -12.58 -23.98 -8.10
C TYR A 153 -12.84 -25.48 -7.97
N LYS A 154 -13.58 -26.04 -8.91
CA LYS A 154 -14.03 -27.45 -8.90
C LYS A 154 -14.74 -27.78 -7.57
N LYS A 155 -14.15 -28.63 -6.74
CA LYS A 155 -14.67 -29.02 -5.42
C LYS A 155 -14.09 -28.21 -4.27
N TYR A 156 -13.09 -27.35 -4.56
CA TYR A 156 -12.47 -26.47 -3.56
C TYR A 156 -13.27 -25.21 -3.42
N GLN A 157 -13.61 -24.86 -2.19
CA GLN A 157 -14.25 -23.61 -1.83
C GLN A 157 -13.56 -23.03 -0.60
N PHE A 158 -13.21 -21.77 -0.67
CA PHE A 158 -12.73 -20.98 0.45
C PHE A 158 -13.49 -19.64 0.45
N ASP A 159 -14.07 -19.29 1.60
CA ASP A 159 -14.91 -18.10 1.75
C ASP A 159 -14.78 -17.52 3.17
N GLN A 160 -13.53 -17.36 3.61
CA GLN A 160 -13.20 -16.81 4.93
C GLN A 160 -12.11 -15.74 4.81
N PRO A 161 -12.36 -14.64 4.05
CA PRO A 161 -11.38 -13.57 3.93
C PRO A 161 -11.11 -12.91 5.27
N VAL A 162 -9.85 -12.58 5.52
CA VAL A 162 -9.50 -11.73 6.66
C VAL A 162 -10.10 -10.33 6.49
N PRO A 163 -10.31 -9.56 7.57
CA PRO A 163 -10.90 -8.23 7.49
C PRO A 163 -10.19 -7.31 6.49
N GLU A 164 -8.88 -7.33 6.46
CA GLU A 164 -8.04 -6.56 5.55
C GLU A 164 -8.35 -6.89 4.08
N THR A 165 -8.51 -8.17 3.75
CA THR A 165 -8.88 -8.61 2.41
C THR A 165 -10.28 -8.15 2.05
N ARG A 166 -11.24 -8.18 2.97
CA ARG A 166 -12.60 -7.66 2.74
C ARG A 166 -12.57 -6.17 2.40
N CYS A 167 -11.78 -5.37 3.12
CA CYS A 167 -11.62 -3.94 2.83
C CYS A 167 -11.13 -3.70 1.40
N ILE A 168 -10.15 -4.50 0.95
CA ILE A 168 -9.62 -4.40 -0.42
C ILE A 168 -10.68 -4.85 -1.44
N MET A 169 -11.38 -5.95 -1.19
CA MET A 169 -12.46 -6.44 -2.09
C MET A 169 -13.57 -5.40 -2.26
N GLU A 170 -14.08 -4.85 -1.16
CA GLU A 170 -15.11 -3.82 -1.18
C GLU A 170 -14.65 -2.56 -1.91
N LEU A 171 -13.37 -2.18 -1.73
CA LEU A 171 -12.79 -1.10 -2.49
C LEU A 171 -12.74 -1.43 -3.99
N MET A 172 -12.25 -2.62 -4.38
CA MET A 172 -12.18 -3.08 -5.77
C MET A 172 -13.55 -3.09 -6.44
N GLU A 173 -14.58 -3.61 -5.76
CA GLU A 173 -15.96 -3.62 -6.27
C GLU A 173 -16.50 -2.20 -6.51
N ARG A 174 -16.19 -1.27 -5.62
CA ARG A 174 -16.64 0.12 -5.68
C ARG A 174 -15.95 0.90 -6.79
N ILE A 175 -14.61 0.77 -6.94
CA ILE A 175 -13.85 1.59 -7.87
C ILE A 175 -13.62 0.94 -9.24
N ARG A 176 -13.75 -0.38 -9.34
CA ARG A 176 -13.54 -1.19 -10.56
C ARG A 176 -12.25 -0.79 -11.28
N PRO A 177 -11.07 -1.03 -10.66
CA PRO A 177 -9.83 -0.51 -11.17
C PRO A 177 -9.46 -1.12 -12.54
N ASP A 178 -8.94 -0.28 -13.44
CA ASP A 178 -8.37 -0.72 -14.72
C ASP A 178 -7.02 -1.42 -14.52
N PHE A 179 -6.36 -1.12 -13.40
CA PHE A 179 -5.04 -1.65 -13.07
C PHE A 179 -4.92 -1.89 -11.56
N ILE A 180 -4.37 -3.04 -11.19
CA ILE A 180 -4.11 -3.40 -9.79
C ILE A 180 -2.64 -3.78 -9.65
N TYR A 181 -1.99 -3.25 -8.62
CA TYR A 181 -0.62 -3.57 -8.28
C TYR A 181 -0.48 -3.93 -6.80
N SER A 182 -0.17 -5.21 -6.54
CA SER A 182 0.22 -5.71 -5.23
C SER A 182 1.74 -5.70 -5.11
N LEU A 183 2.27 -4.98 -4.11
CA LEU A 183 3.69 -4.72 -4.00
C LEU A 183 4.36 -5.61 -2.97
N HIS A 184 5.30 -6.41 -3.47
CA HIS A 184 6.15 -7.35 -2.73
C HIS A 184 7.63 -6.97 -2.75
N ASN A 185 8.45 -7.73 -2.03
CA ASN A 185 9.90 -7.73 -2.18
C ASN A 185 10.28 -8.54 -3.42
#